data_d35d60df110a46da866b22431c162212
#
_entry.id   d35d60df110a46da866b22431c162212
#
_cell.length_a   1.000
_cell.length_b   1.000
_cell.length_c   1.000
_cell.angle_alpha   90.00
_cell.angle_beta   90.00
_cell.angle_gamma   90.00
#
_symmetry.space_group_name_H-M   'P 1'
#
loop_
_entity.id
_entity.type
_entity.pdbx_description
1 polymer ?
#
loop_
_entity_poly.entity_id
_entity_poly.type
_entity_poly.pdbx_seq_one_letter_code
_entity_poly.pdbx_strand_id
1 'polypeptide(L)'
;AGRDVQKDPVGAKSVTAFLPDNPDLYEFMSGIEYVNFIADLYAIPSKARQERIGRYGEAFGLTSDLGSPLAGYSHGMKQKLALISALIREPQLLILDEPFVGLDPAASHLLKGYLGDICARGGAVFFSTHVLEVAEKLCHTIAIIQDGRLIRHGPTAEVVGDGSLEDVFLGLTERGTAQ
;
A
#
# COMPACT_ATOMS: atom_id res chain seq x y z
N ALA A 1 -13.34 3.32 -9.69
CA ALA A 1 -12.98 3.25 -11.11
C ALA A 1 -14.16 2.77 -12.01
N GLY A 2 -15.36 2.53 -11.45
CA GLY A 2 -16.57 2.18 -12.19
C GLY A 2 -16.54 0.85 -12.95
N ARG A 3 -15.54 -0.01 -12.68
CA ARG A 3 -15.40 -1.33 -13.31
C ARG A 3 -15.93 -2.43 -12.40
N ASP A 4 -16.74 -3.30 -12.96
CA ASP A 4 -17.29 -4.47 -12.25
C ASP A 4 -16.24 -5.59 -12.25
N VAL A 5 -15.81 -6.03 -11.06
CA VAL A 5 -14.74 -7.03 -10.89
C VAL A 5 -15.09 -8.39 -11.49
N GLN A 6 -16.39 -8.73 -11.54
CA GLN A 6 -16.88 -10.01 -12.09
C GLN A 6 -17.06 -9.94 -13.60
N LYS A 7 -17.57 -8.81 -14.12
CA LYS A 7 -17.87 -8.63 -15.55
C LYS A 7 -16.65 -8.19 -16.37
N ASP A 8 -15.75 -7.40 -15.78
CA ASP A 8 -14.52 -6.90 -16.40
C ASP A 8 -13.31 -7.08 -15.47
N PRO A 9 -12.91 -8.32 -15.15
CA PRO A 9 -11.82 -8.57 -14.21
C PRO A 9 -10.47 -8.03 -14.71
N VAL A 10 -10.22 -8.05 -16.01
CA VAL A 10 -8.98 -7.53 -16.60
C VAL A 10 -8.94 -6.02 -16.49
N GLY A 11 -10.02 -5.34 -16.86
CA GLY A 11 -10.10 -3.89 -16.74
C GLY A 11 -10.09 -3.42 -15.28
N ALA A 12 -10.70 -4.15 -14.35
CA ALA A 12 -10.61 -3.83 -12.93
C ALA A 12 -9.16 -3.97 -12.42
N LYS A 13 -8.46 -5.06 -12.75
CA LYS A 13 -7.05 -5.30 -12.38
C LYS A 13 -6.09 -4.29 -13.01
N SER A 14 -6.38 -3.81 -14.23
CA SER A 14 -5.51 -2.84 -14.90
C SER A 14 -5.41 -1.49 -14.17
N VAL A 15 -6.44 -1.11 -13.41
CA VAL A 15 -6.52 0.14 -12.66
C VAL A 15 -6.29 -0.03 -11.15
N THR A 16 -6.15 -1.28 -10.69
CA THR A 16 -5.97 -1.61 -9.26
C THR A 16 -4.58 -2.19 -9.04
N ALA A 17 -3.85 -1.70 -8.02
CA ALA A 17 -2.68 -2.40 -7.49
C ALA A 17 -3.01 -2.95 -6.10
N PHE A 18 -2.52 -4.16 -5.82
CA PHE A 18 -2.63 -4.81 -4.52
C PHE A 18 -1.24 -5.21 -4.05
N LEU A 19 -0.94 -4.93 -2.78
CA LEU A 19 0.26 -5.34 -2.10
C LEU A 19 -0.12 -6.04 -0.80
N PRO A 20 0.15 -7.35 -0.65
CA PRO A 20 -0.04 -8.06 0.60
C PRO A 20 1.05 -7.68 1.62
N ASP A 21 0.82 -7.98 2.91
CA ASP A 21 1.77 -7.77 4.01
C ASP A 21 3.13 -8.44 3.75
N ASN A 22 3.11 -9.66 3.23
CA ASN A 22 4.32 -10.38 2.84
C ASN A 22 4.31 -10.64 1.32
N PRO A 23 4.93 -9.76 0.50
CA PRO A 23 4.92 -9.90 -0.93
C PRO A 23 5.80 -11.08 -1.38
N ASP A 24 5.19 -12.01 -2.10
CA ASP A 24 5.87 -13.16 -2.69
C ASP A 24 6.52 -12.74 -4.03
N LEU A 25 7.83 -12.44 -3.99
CA LEU A 25 8.59 -12.00 -5.15
C LEU A 25 9.30 -13.20 -5.81
N TYR A 26 9.51 -13.12 -7.12
CA TYR A 26 10.23 -14.16 -7.87
C TYR A 26 11.74 -14.10 -7.56
N GLU A 27 12.20 -14.83 -6.57
CA GLU A 27 13.55 -14.77 -6.01
C GLU A 27 14.67 -15.10 -7.02
N PHE A 28 14.35 -15.79 -8.13
CA PHE A 28 15.27 -16.07 -9.22
C PHE A 28 15.56 -14.85 -10.11
N MET A 29 14.81 -13.76 -9.99
CA MET A 29 15.00 -12.50 -10.71
C MET A 29 15.87 -11.54 -9.91
N SER A 30 16.49 -10.60 -10.63
CA SER A 30 17.00 -9.36 -10.02
C SER A 30 15.86 -8.36 -9.80
N GLY A 31 16.10 -7.35 -8.96
CA GLY A 31 15.10 -6.30 -8.69
C GLY A 31 14.64 -5.59 -9.96
N ILE A 32 15.56 -5.25 -10.86
CA ILE A 32 15.23 -4.56 -12.11
C ILE A 32 14.45 -5.46 -13.07
N GLU A 33 14.77 -6.76 -13.14
CA GLU A 33 14.01 -7.71 -13.96
C GLU A 33 12.59 -7.86 -13.46
N TYR A 34 12.40 -7.95 -12.14
CA TYR A 34 11.08 -8.04 -11.53
C TYR A 34 10.22 -6.80 -11.82
N VAL A 35 10.76 -5.59 -11.62
CA VAL A 35 10.01 -4.35 -11.90
C VAL A 35 9.71 -4.21 -13.38
N ASN A 36 10.64 -4.59 -14.27
CA ASN A 36 10.39 -4.61 -15.71
C ASN A 36 9.32 -5.64 -16.10
N PHE A 37 9.34 -6.83 -15.51
CA PHE A 37 8.30 -7.84 -15.72
C PHE A 37 6.90 -7.30 -15.36
N ILE A 38 6.77 -6.65 -14.20
CA ILE A 38 5.51 -5.99 -13.81
C ILE A 38 5.13 -4.90 -14.82
N ALA A 39 6.10 -4.09 -15.25
CA ALA A 39 5.84 -3.03 -16.22
C ALA A 39 5.36 -3.58 -17.58
N ASP A 40 5.88 -4.72 -18.01
CA ASP A 40 5.46 -5.42 -19.25
C ASP A 40 4.02 -5.94 -19.12
N LEU A 41 3.67 -6.58 -17.99
CA LEU A 41 2.31 -7.06 -17.72
C LEU A 41 1.25 -5.97 -17.82
N TYR A 42 1.60 -4.74 -17.44
CA TYR A 42 0.70 -3.58 -17.48
C TYR A 42 0.95 -2.65 -18.67
N ALA A 43 1.72 -3.10 -19.66
CA ALA A 43 2.03 -2.38 -20.91
C ALA A 43 2.52 -0.93 -20.66
N ILE A 44 3.35 -0.73 -19.63
CA ILE A 44 3.91 0.60 -19.33
C ILE A 44 4.96 0.94 -20.39
N PRO A 45 4.80 2.09 -21.12
CA PRO A 45 5.73 2.47 -22.16
C PRO A 45 7.17 2.65 -21.65
N SER A 46 8.17 2.28 -22.44
CA SER A 46 9.58 2.24 -22.06
C SER A 46 10.07 3.56 -21.43
N LYS A 47 9.70 4.72 -22.00
CA LYS A 47 10.08 6.03 -21.46
C LYS A 47 9.51 6.27 -20.07
N ALA A 48 8.21 6.03 -19.88
CA ALA A 48 7.54 6.19 -18.59
C ALA A 48 8.07 5.19 -17.56
N ARG A 49 8.38 3.97 -18.00
CA ARG A 49 9.01 2.93 -17.17
C ARG A 49 10.34 3.39 -16.60
N GLN A 50 11.26 3.82 -17.44
CA GLN A 50 12.58 4.28 -17.01
C GLN A 50 12.50 5.45 -16.03
N GLU A 51 11.65 6.43 -16.33
CA GLU A 51 11.42 7.60 -15.49
C GLU A 51 10.87 7.19 -14.10
N ARG A 52 9.85 6.33 -14.08
CA ARG A 52 9.20 5.89 -12.83
C ARG A 52 10.10 4.99 -12.00
N ILE A 53 10.81 4.04 -12.62
CA ILE A 53 11.77 3.17 -11.92
C ILE A 53 12.90 4.02 -11.31
N GLY A 54 13.45 4.96 -12.07
CA GLY A 54 14.47 5.86 -11.57
C GLY A 54 13.99 6.67 -10.36
N ARG A 55 12.83 7.34 -10.50
CA ARG A 55 12.23 8.14 -9.43
C ARG A 55 11.96 7.35 -8.16
N TYR A 56 11.29 6.21 -8.27
CA TYR A 56 10.94 5.43 -7.08
C TYR A 56 12.14 4.64 -6.53
N GLY A 57 13.03 4.16 -7.40
CA GLY A 57 14.27 3.49 -6.98
C GLY A 57 15.16 4.40 -6.15
N GLU A 58 15.34 5.65 -6.58
CA GLU A 58 16.07 6.68 -5.84
C GLU A 58 15.35 7.03 -4.52
N ALA A 59 14.05 7.31 -4.57
CA ALA A 59 13.28 7.70 -3.40
C ALA A 59 13.31 6.64 -2.29
N PHE A 60 13.18 5.35 -2.63
CA PHE A 60 13.23 4.26 -1.66
C PHE A 60 14.66 3.75 -1.39
N GLY A 61 15.69 4.34 -1.99
CA GLY A 61 17.10 3.99 -1.77
C GLY A 61 17.46 2.59 -2.27
N LEU A 62 16.85 2.12 -3.36
CA LEU A 62 17.10 0.80 -3.94
C LEU A 62 17.87 0.84 -5.27
N THR A 63 18.20 2.02 -5.79
CA THR A 63 18.82 2.17 -7.13
C THR A 63 20.08 1.31 -7.31
N SER A 64 20.98 1.27 -6.31
CA SER A 64 22.21 0.47 -6.35
C SER A 64 21.97 -1.03 -6.30
N ASP A 65 20.85 -1.45 -5.71
CA ASP A 65 20.55 -2.86 -5.45
C ASP A 65 19.65 -3.48 -6.51
N LEU A 66 19.03 -2.68 -7.38
CA LEU A 66 18.11 -3.18 -8.42
C LEU A 66 18.75 -4.23 -9.34
N GLY A 67 20.07 -4.21 -9.56
CA GLY A 67 20.79 -5.22 -10.33
C GLY A 67 21.04 -6.54 -9.59
N SER A 68 20.83 -6.58 -8.28
CA SER A 68 21.11 -7.75 -7.45
C SER A 68 19.96 -8.75 -7.42
N PRO A 69 20.23 -10.08 -7.26
CA PRO A 69 19.19 -11.09 -7.13
C PRO A 69 18.30 -10.86 -5.91
N LEU A 70 16.98 -11.07 -6.08
CA LEU A 70 15.99 -10.88 -5.01
C LEU A 70 16.15 -11.86 -3.84
N ALA A 71 16.77 -13.02 -4.09
CA ALA A 71 17.12 -13.97 -3.02
C ALA A 71 18.04 -13.35 -1.95
N GLY A 72 18.82 -12.34 -2.30
CA GLY A 72 19.71 -11.61 -1.38
C GLY A 72 19.09 -10.39 -0.69
N TYR A 73 17.84 -10.04 -1.04
CA TYR A 73 17.18 -8.87 -0.46
C TYR A 73 16.71 -9.14 0.98
N SER A 74 16.91 -8.15 1.85
CA SER A 74 16.27 -8.15 3.16
C SER A 74 14.75 -8.01 3.03
N HIS A 75 14.01 -8.31 4.10
CA HIS A 75 12.55 -8.13 4.12
C HIS A 75 12.15 -6.69 3.76
N GLY A 76 12.79 -5.68 4.34
CA GLY A 76 12.53 -4.28 4.02
C GLY A 76 12.85 -3.91 2.57
N MET A 77 13.91 -4.47 1.96
CA MET A 77 14.19 -4.28 0.53
C MET A 77 13.13 -4.93 -0.35
N LYS A 78 12.65 -6.12 -0.02
CA LYS A 78 11.54 -6.79 -0.72
C LYS A 78 10.26 -5.97 -0.63
N GLN A 79 9.94 -5.44 0.54
CA GLN A 79 8.79 -4.56 0.76
C GLN A 79 8.88 -3.27 -0.08
N LYS A 80 10.04 -2.59 -0.07
CA LYS A 80 10.28 -1.40 -0.90
C LYS A 80 10.14 -1.70 -2.39
N LEU A 81 10.69 -2.82 -2.87
CA LEU A 81 10.59 -3.20 -4.28
C LEU A 81 9.14 -3.51 -4.69
N ALA A 82 8.38 -4.19 -3.85
CA ALA A 82 6.97 -4.46 -4.07
C ALA A 82 6.15 -3.17 -4.12
N LEU A 83 6.43 -2.20 -3.25
CA LEU A 83 5.85 -0.85 -3.31
C LEU A 83 6.20 -0.14 -4.63
N ILE A 84 7.47 -0.17 -5.06
CA ILE A 84 7.91 0.41 -6.32
C ILE A 84 7.12 -0.21 -7.47
N SER A 85 6.99 -1.54 -7.51
CA SER A 85 6.26 -2.25 -8.57
C SER A 85 4.76 -1.94 -8.61
N ALA A 86 4.16 -1.62 -7.47
CA ALA A 86 2.78 -1.13 -7.40
C ALA A 86 2.66 0.32 -7.87
N LEU A 87 3.57 1.20 -7.44
CA LEU A 87 3.53 2.64 -7.71
C LEU A 87 3.86 3.01 -9.16
N ILE A 88 4.77 2.25 -9.86
CA ILE A 88 5.10 2.51 -11.28
C ILE A 88 3.88 2.38 -12.18
N ARG A 89 2.84 1.65 -11.75
CA ARG A 89 1.60 1.44 -12.49
C ARG A 89 0.66 2.65 -12.44
N GLU A 90 0.89 3.60 -11.52
CA GLU A 90 0.00 4.75 -11.25
C GLU A 90 -1.47 4.32 -11.13
N PRO A 91 -1.78 3.42 -10.18
CA PRO A 91 -3.11 2.83 -10.06
C PRO A 91 -4.14 3.89 -9.66
N GLN A 92 -5.39 3.69 -10.12
CA GLN A 92 -6.54 4.47 -9.63
C GLN A 92 -7.03 3.99 -8.26
N LEU A 93 -6.82 2.70 -7.96
CA LEU A 93 -7.08 2.10 -6.64
C LEU A 93 -5.83 1.37 -6.18
N LEU A 94 -5.29 1.78 -5.04
CA LEU A 94 -4.18 1.10 -4.38
C LEU A 94 -4.68 0.42 -3.11
N ILE A 95 -4.51 -0.90 -3.02
CA ILE A 95 -4.90 -1.71 -1.86
C ILE A 95 -3.62 -2.24 -1.23
N LEU A 96 -3.44 -2.01 0.06
CA LEU A 96 -2.22 -2.36 0.79
C LEU A 96 -2.58 -3.08 2.10
N ASP A 97 -1.87 -4.15 2.39
CA ASP A 97 -1.97 -4.86 3.66
C ASP A 97 -0.74 -4.56 4.49
N GLU A 98 -0.92 -3.93 5.66
CA GLU A 98 0.14 -3.51 6.60
C GLU A 98 1.36 -2.82 5.94
N PRO A 99 1.18 -1.81 5.07
CA PRO A 99 2.23 -1.32 4.18
C PRO A 99 3.42 -0.65 4.86
N PHE A 100 3.32 -0.33 6.15
CA PHE A 100 4.36 0.36 6.92
C PHE A 100 5.26 -0.62 7.69
N VAL A 101 4.86 -1.89 7.80
CA VAL A 101 5.64 -2.94 8.46
C VAL A 101 6.91 -3.21 7.65
N GLY A 102 8.05 -3.29 8.35
CA GLY A 102 9.35 -3.56 7.72
C GLY A 102 10.01 -2.35 7.01
N LEU A 103 9.32 -1.20 6.93
CA LEU A 103 9.90 0.03 6.39
C LEU A 103 10.66 0.82 7.46
N ASP A 104 11.78 1.40 7.06
CA ASP A 104 12.46 2.40 7.86
C ASP A 104 11.64 3.71 7.93
N PRO A 105 11.92 4.62 8.91
CA PRO A 105 11.16 5.85 9.06
C PRO A 105 11.15 6.75 7.82
N ALA A 106 12.24 6.78 7.05
CA ALA A 106 12.33 7.61 5.85
C ALA A 106 11.43 7.05 4.74
N ALA A 107 11.49 5.73 4.48
CA ALA A 107 10.61 5.06 3.52
C ALA A 107 9.13 5.17 3.91
N SER A 108 8.82 5.05 5.22
CA SER A 108 7.45 5.23 5.73
C SER A 108 6.93 6.65 5.47
N HIS A 109 7.77 7.67 5.70
CA HIS A 109 7.41 9.06 5.42
C HIS A 109 7.13 9.30 3.92
N LEU A 110 8.02 8.78 3.06
CA LEU A 110 7.85 8.86 1.61
C LEU A 110 6.56 8.17 1.14
N LEU A 111 6.30 6.96 1.66
CA LEU A 111 5.08 6.23 1.30
C LEU A 111 3.83 7.05 1.65
N LYS A 112 3.77 7.64 2.85
CA LYS A 112 2.65 8.53 3.24
C LYS A 112 2.42 9.65 2.23
N GLY A 113 3.48 10.29 1.74
CA GLY A 113 3.41 11.31 0.69
C GLY A 113 2.81 10.75 -0.61
N TYR A 114 3.29 9.60 -1.08
CA TYR A 114 2.77 8.98 -2.32
C TYR A 114 1.30 8.56 -2.21
N LEU A 115 0.86 8.07 -1.03
CA LEU A 115 -0.56 7.76 -0.79
C LEU A 115 -1.43 9.03 -0.89
N GLY A 116 -0.98 10.13 -0.30
CA GLY A 116 -1.64 11.44 -0.42
C GLY A 116 -1.70 11.93 -1.88
N ASP A 117 -0.60 11.78 -2.64
CA ASP A 117 -0.55 12.17 -4.05
C ASP A 117 -1.52 11.37 -4.93
N ILE A 118 -1.71 10.07 -4.65
CA ILE A 118 -2.69 9.24 -5.35
C ILE A 118 -4.09 9.80 -5.10
N CYS A 119 -4.44 10.09 -3.85
CA CYS A 119 -5.74 10.66 -3.49
C CYS A 119 -5.94 12.05 -4.11
N ALA A 120 -4.93 12.93 -4.07
CA ALA A 120 -4.97 14.27 -4.65
C ALA A 120 -5.21 14.27 -6.17
N ARG A 121 -4.77 13.21 -6.87
CA ARG A 121 -5.03 13.00 -8.30
C ARG A 121 -6.37 12.32 -8.60
N GLY A 122 -7.25 12.15 -7.59
CA GLY A 122 -8.57 11.54 -7.73
C GLY A 122 -8.56 10.01 -7.68
N GLY A 123 -7.43 9.39 -7.32
CA GLY A 123 -7.36 7.98 -7.00
C GLY A 123 -7.87 7.68 -5.59
N ALA A 124 -7.89 6.40 -5.23
CA ALA A 124 -8.26 5.93 -3.90
C ALA A 124 -7.19 5.00 -3.34
N VAL A 125 -6.95 5.09 -2.04
CA VAL A 125 -6.09 4.18 -1.30
C VAL A 125 -6.91 3.50 -0.21
N PHE A 126 -6.80 2.19 -0.14
CA PHE A 126 -7.34 1.38 0.94
C PHE A 126 -6.22 0.58 1.56
N PHE A 127 -6.01 0.68 2.87
CA PHE A 127 -4.99 -0.11 3.55
C PHE A 127 -5.47 -0.60 4.91
N SER A 128 -4.99 -1.78 5.29
CA SER A 128 -5.09 -2.28 6.66
C SER A 128 -3.92 -1.78 7.50
N THR A 129 -4.10 -1.56 8.78
CA THR A 129 -3.03 -1.32 9.73
C THR A 129 -3.49 -1.56 11.16
N HIS A 130 -2.58 -2.03 12.02
CA HIS A 130 -2.75 -2.07 13.46
C HIS A 130 -2.14 -0.83 14.16
N VAL A 131 -1.51 0.08 13.40
CA VAL A 131 -0.92 1.32 13.92
C VAL A 131 -1.97 2.43 13.91
N LEU A 132 -2.68 2.58 15.01
CA LEU A 132 -3.84 3.47 15.14
C LEU A 132 -3.50 4.93 14.81
N GLU A 133 -2.33 5.42 15.25
CA GLU A 133 -1.86 6.78 14.96
C GLU A 133 -1.71 7.03 13.44
N VAL A 134 -1.27 6.02 12.68
CA VAL A 134 -1.15 6.13 11.22
C VAL A 134 -2.52 6.21 10.58
N ALA A 135 -3.47 5.35 11.00
CA ALA A 135 -4.84 5.39 10.51
C ALA A 135 -5.50 6.73 10.80
N GLU A 136 -5.40 7.23 12.03
CA GLU A 136 -5.99 8.50 12.45
C GLU A 136 -5.47 9.69 11.64
N LYS A 137 -4.15 9.75 11.39
CA LYS A 137 -3.53 10.90 10.71
C LYS A 137 -3.66 10.86 9.19
N LEU A 138 -3.79 9.67 8.58
CA LEU A 138 -3.75 9.51 7.13
C LEU A 138 -5.11 9.27 6.49
N CYS A 139 -6.04 8.61 7.20
CA CYS A 139 -7.28 8.17 6.61
C CYS A 139 -8.36 9.25 6.67
N HIS A 140 -9.06 9.46 5.56
CA HIS A 140 -10.29 10.25 5.54
C HIS A 140 -11.46 9.49 6.16
N THR A 141 -11.45 8.17 6.02
CA THR A 141 -12.49 7.25 6.50
C THR A 141 -11.82 6.05 7.15
N ILE A 142 -12.35 5.61 8.27
CA ILE A 142 -11.85 4.46 9.03
C ILE A 142 -12.95 3.41 9.15
N ALA A 143 -12.54 2.14 9.09
CA ALA A 143 -13.36 0.99 9.40
C ALA A 143 -12.67 0.14 10.46
N ILE A 144 -13.32 -0.09 11.60
CA ILE A 144 -12.81 -0.94 12.70
C ILE A 144 -13.46 -2.31 12.57
N ILE A 145 -12.61 -3.33 12.45
CA ILE A 145 -13.02 -4.74 12.33
C ILE A 145 -12.53 -5.49 13.56
N GLN A 146 -13.40 -6.29 14.17
CA GLN A 146 -13.09 -7.17 15.28
C GLN A 146 -13.82 -8.51 15.08
N ASP A 147 -13.13 -9.62 15.24
CA ASP A 147 -13.69 -10.97 15.08
C ASP A 147 -14.45 -11.18 13.76
N GLY A 148 -13.91 -10.60 12.67
CA GLY A 148 -14.51 -10.67 11.33
C GLY A 148 -15.77 -9.82 11.14
N ARG A 149 -16.11 -8.94 12.10
CA ARG A 149 -17.27 -8.06 12.05
C ARG A 149 -16.86 -6.60 11.96
N LEU A 150 -17.57 -5.85 11.13
CA LEU A 150 -17.43 -4.40 11.08
C LEU A 150 -18.12 -3.80 12.32
N ILE A 151 -17.32 -3.23 13.22
CA ILE A 151 -17.79 -2.67 14.50
C ILE A 151 -18.15 -1.19 14.34
N ARG A 152 -17.30 -0.45 13.66
CA ARG A 152 -17.49 0.99 13.45
C ARG A 152 -16.89 1.40 12.11
N HIS A 153 -17.53 2.35 11.43
CA HIS A 153 -17.01 2.89 10.19
C HIS A 153 -17.58 4.30 9.97
N GLY A 154 -16.79 5.18 9.36
CA GLY A 154 -17.20 6.54 9.02
C GLY A 154 -16.01 7.46 8.78
N PRO A 155 -16.27 8.75 8.52
CA PRO A 155 -15.24 9.79 8.49
C PRO A 155 -14.38 9.73 9.75
N THR A 156 -13.06 9.89 9.62
CA THR A 156 -12.13 9.76 10.73
C THR A 156 -12.52 10.67 11.90
N ALA A 157 -12.89 11.92 11.63
CA ALA A 157 -13.31 12.86 12.67
C ALA A 157 -14.55 12.39 13.44
N GLU A 158 -15.51 11.72 12.78
CA GLU A 158 -16.72 11.19 13.43
C GLU A 158 -16.43 9.90 14.21
N VAL A 159 -15.49 9.08 13.71
CA VAL A 159 -15.09 7.84 14.42
C VAL A 159 -14.30 8.18 15.66
N VAL A 160 -13.38 9.12 15.60
CA VAL A 160 -12.52 9.54 16.72
C VAL A 160 -13.30 10.40 17.74
N GLY A 161 -14.09 11.36 17.28
CA GLY A 161 -14.80 12.30 18.14
C GLY A 161 -13.82 13.24 18.88
N ASP A 162 -14.05 13.48 20.17
CA ASP A 162 -13.23 14.37 21.01
C ASP A 162 -11.97 13.69 21.60
N GLY A 163 -11.77 12.39 21.33
CA GLY A 163 -10.65 11.61 21.87
C GLY A 163 -9.61 11.26 20.82
N SER A 164 -9.05 10.05 20.93
CA SER A 164 -8.14 9.44 19.96
C SER A 164 -8.73 8.14 19.41
N LEU A 165 -8.20 7.67 18.27
CA LEU A 165 -8.58 6.36 17.74
C LEU A 165 -8.22 5.22 18.69
N GLU A 166 -7.16 5.41 19.50
CA GLU A 166 -6.75 4.48 20.55
C GLU A 166 -7.80 4.37 21.66
N ASP A 167 -8.35 5.52 22.14
CA ASP A 167 -9.43 5.53 23.14
C ASP A 167 -10.67 4.80 22.62
N VAL A 168 -11.02 5.05 21.36
CA VAL A 168 -12.15 4.35 20.69
C VAL A 168 -11.91 2.85 20.64
N PHE A 169 -10.69 2.43 20.26
CA PHE A 169 -10.34 1.02 20.14
C PHE A 169 -10.36 0.31 21.50
N LEU A 170 -9.78 0.91 22.53
CA LEU A 170 -9.79 0.40 23.91
C LEU A 170 -11.21 0.24 24.45
N GLY A 171 -12.06 1.26 24.28
CA GLY A 171 -13.44 1.21 24.72
C GLY A 171 -14.31 0.16 23.99
N LEU A 172 -13.92 -0.25 22.78
CA LEU A 172 -14.59 -1.34 22.04
C LEU A 172 -14.13 -2.72 22.54
N THR A 173 -12.84 -2.89 22.86
CA THR A 173 -12.28 -4.15 23.36
C THR A 173 -12.78 -4.46 24.78
N GLU A 174 -12.93 -3.48 25.64
CA GLU A 174 -13.48 -3.66 27.00
C GLU A 174 -14.94 -4.12 26.98
N ARG A 175 -15.74 -3.65 26.04
CA ARG A 175 -17.16 -4.05 25.87
C ARG A 175 -17.30 -5.47 25.29
N GLY A 176 -16.33 -5.90 24.49
CA GLY A 176 -16.32 -7.27 23.90
C GLY A 176 -15.95 -8.35 24.89
N THR A 177 -15.23 -8.04 25.97
CA THR A 177 -14.85 -8.99 27.03
C THR A 177 -15.92 -9.16 28.12
N ALA A 178 -17.00 -8.37 28.09
CA ALA A 178 -18.08 -8.40 29.08
C ALA A 178 -19.31 -9.23 28.64
N GLN A 179 -19.24 -10.01 27.59
CA GLN A 179 -20.24 -10.97 27.11
C GLN A 179 -19.60 -12.37 27.07
#